data_3931284f7a892b58f05041f4d7f84777
#
_entry.id   3931284f7a892b58f05041f4d7f84777
#
_cell.length_a   1.000
_cell.length_b   1.000
_cell.length_c   1.000
_cell.angle_alpha   90.00
_cell.angle_beta   90.00
_cell.angle_gamma   90.00
#
_symmetry.space_group_name_H-M   'P 1'
#
loop_
_entity.id
_entity.type
_entity.pdbx_description
1 polymer ?
#
loop_
_entity_poly.entity_id
_entity_poly.type
_entity_poly.pdbx_seq_one_letter_code
_entity_poly.pdbx_strand_id
1 'polypeptide(L)' 'MRQLSFLAMLKQMIAQNAQFIIATHSPILMAFPEAVILSFDGERIQPARYEEIEHVRITKSFLENPQRYLRTLFEE' A
#
# COMPACT_ATOMS: atom_id res chain seq x y z
N MET A 1 -13.06 -7.37 -7.45
CA MET A 1 -12.36 -6.13 -7.11
C MET A 1 -11.28 -5.82 -8.11
N ARG A 2 -11.31 -4.62 -8.68
CA ARG A 2 -10.38 -4.27 -9.77
C ARG A 2 -8.92 -4.33 -9.37
N GLN A 3 -8.60 -3.87 -8.14
CA GLN A 3 -7.22 -3.86 -7.69
C GLN A 3 -6.65 -5.26 -7.52
N LEU A 4 -7.44 -6.18 -7.01
CA LEU A 4 -7.00 -7.57 -6.88
C LEU A 4 -6.81 -8.23 -8.24
N SER A 5 -7.70 -7.94 -9.19
CA SER A 5 -7.56 -8.44 -10.56
C SER A 5 -6.30 -7.87 -11.22
N PHE A 6 -6.00 -6.61 -10.94
CA PHE A 6 -4.80 -5.96 -11.45
C PHE A 6 -3.53 -6.64 -10.92
N LEU A 7 -3.50 -6.98 -9.63
CA LEU A 7 -2.37 -7.71 -9.04
C LEU A 7 -2.16 -9.06 -9.71
N ALA A 8 -3.24 -9.78 -10.00
CA ALA A 8 -3.15 -11.07 -10.69
C ALA A 8 -2.57 -10.91 -12.08
N MET A 9 -2.99 -9.86 -12.80
CA MET A 9 -2.45 -9.55 -14.13
C MET A 9 -0.96 -9.23 -14.07
N LEU A 10 -0.53 -8.40 -13.11
CA LEU A 10 0.87 -8.05 -12.93
C LEU A 10 1.72 -9.29 -12.70
N LYS A 11 1.25 -10.21 -11.88
CA LYS A 11 1.99 -11.43 -11.60
C LYS A 11 2.22 -12.24 -12.85
N GLN A 12 1.20 -12.36 -13.71
CA GLN A 12 1.33 -13.09 -14.96
C GLN A 12 2.33 -12.43 -15.91
N MET A 13 2.28 -11.11 -16.02
CA MET A 13 3.16 -10.37 -16.91
C MET A 13 4.61 -10.38 -16.42
N ILE A 14 4.82 -10.31 -15.12
CA ILE A 14 6.17 -10.36 -14.55
C ILE A 14 6.78 -11.75 -14.76
N ALA A 15 5.98 -12.80 -14.70
CA ALA A 15 6.45 -14.15 -15.02
C ALA A 15 6.95 -14.25 -16.48
N GLN A 16 6.56 -13.32 -17.35
CA GLN A 16 7.00 -13.23 -18.73
C GLN A 16 8.09 -12.18 -18.92
N ASN A 17 8.81 -11.84 -17.84
CA ASN A 17 9.91 -10.87 -17.83
C ASN A 17 9.47 -9.42 -18.04
N ALA A 18 8.22 -9.08 -17.79
CA ALA A 18 7.77 -7.70 -17.79
C ALA A 18 8.25 -6.99 -16.52
N GLN A 19 8.43 -5.68 -16.62
CA GLN A 19 8.85 -4.83 -15.50
C GLN A 19 7.88 -3.66 -15.38
N PHE A 20 7.53 -3.30 -14.14
CA PHE A 20 6.57 -2.22 -13.89
C PHE A 20 7.11 -1.24 -12.86
N ILE A 21 6.80 0.03 -13.07
CA ILE A 21 6.99 1.09 -12.08
C ILE A 21 5.62 1.73 -11.89
N ILE A 22 5.11 1.70 -10.66
CA ILE A 22 3.75 2.16 -10.37
C ILE A 22 3.80 3.17 -9.23
N ALA A 23 3.22 4.35 -9.44
CA ALA A 23 3.02 5.33 -8.39
C ALA A 23 1.61 5.16 -7.83
N THR A 24 1.51 4.94 -6.52
CA THR A 24 0.23 4.65 -5.89
C THR A 24 0.24 4.91 -4.39
N HIS A 25 -0.93 5.17 -3.83
CA HIS A 25 -1.17 5.17 -2.38
C HIS A 25 -2.01 3.97 -1.95
N SER A 26 -2.34 3.07 -2.86
CA SER A 26 -3.19 1.91 -2.55
C SER A 26 -2.46 0.88 -1.70
N PRO A 27 -2.94 0.61 -0.47
CA PRO A 27 -2.34 -0.46 0.33
C PRO A 27 -2.46 -1.84 -0.32
N ILE A 28 -3.47 -2.02 -1.17
CA ILE A 28 -3.65 -3.29 -1.87
C ILE A 28 -2.58 -3.48 -2.93
N LEU A 29 -2.34 -2.46 -3.76
CA LEU A 29 -1.31 -2.55 -4.80
C LEU A 29 0.10 -2.63 -4.22
N MET A 30 0.36 -1.91 -3.12
CA MET A 30 1.66 -1.94 -2.46
C MET A 30 1.97 -3.29 -1.81
N ALA A 31 0.97 -4.14 -1.62
CA ALA A 31 1.16 -5.46 -1.03
C ALA A 31 1.68 -6.51 -2.01
N PHE A 32 1.94 -6.14 -3.26
CA PHE A 32 2.40 -7.09 -4.27
C PHE A 32 3.67 -7.80 -3.78
N PRO A 33 3.70 -9.15 -3.79
CA PRO A 33 4.86 -9.90 -3.32
C PRO A 33 6.12 -9.54 -4.10
N GLU A 34 7.24 -9.42 -3.38
CA GLU A 34 8.55 -9.12 -3.98
C GLU A 34 8.65 -7.71 -4.58
N ALA A 35 7.63 -6.87 -4.41
CA ALA A 35 7.72 -5.49 -4.87
C ALA A 35 8.76 -4.72 -4.05
N VAL A 36 9.54 -3.89 -4.73
CA VAL A 36 10.41 -2.92 -4.06
C VAL A 36 9.62 -1.63 -3.94
N ILE A 37 9.39 -1.20 -2.71
CA ILE A 37 8.64 0.02 -2.43
C ILE A 37 9.63 1.14 -2.12
N LEU A 38 9.47 2.26 -2.82
CA LEU A 38 10.29 3.45 -2.58
C LEU A 38 9.42 4.53 -1.96
N SER A 39 9.87 5.05 -0.84
CA SER A 39 9.18 6.15 -0.15
C SER A 39 9.82 7.47 -0.52
N PHE A 40 8.96 8.46 -0.81
CA PHE A 40 9.38 9.82 -1.14
C PHE A 40 9.09 10.79 0.02
N ASP A 41 8.74 10.27 1.19
CA ASP A 41 8.28 11.09 2.31
C ASP A 41 9.41 11.82 3.06
N GLY A 42 10.65 11.54 2.75
CA GLY A 42 11.79 12.18 3.38
C GLY A 42 12.54 13.06 2.42
N GLU A 43 13.72 13.50 2.83
CA GLU A 43 14.62 14.27 1.97
C GLU A 43 15.22 13.42 0.85
N ARG A 44 15.14 12.11 0.99
CA ARG A 44 15.70 11.16 0.03
C ARG A 44 14.66 10.12 -0.33
N ILE A 45 14.76 9.61 -1.56
CA ILE A 45 14.01 8.45 -1.96
C ILE A 45 14.66 7.24 -1.30
N GLN A 46 13.88 6.51 -0.49
CA GLN A 46 14.38 5.38 0.29
C GLN A 46 13.50 4.15 0.10
N PRO A 47 14.11 2.94 0.09
CA PRO A 47 13.31 1.73 0.19
C PRO A 47 12.52 1.71 1.49
N ALA A 48 11.28 1.22 1.43
CA ALA A 48 10.41 1.12 2.59
C ALA A 48 9.85 -0.28 2.68
N ARG A 49 9.61 -0.73 3.90
CA ARG A 49 8.92 -1.99 4.14
C ARG A 49 7.43 -1.75 4.14
N TYR A 50 6.69 -2.66 3.52
CA TYR A 50 5.25 -2.53 3.39
C TYR A 50 4.57 -2.20 4.72
N GLU A 51 4.93 -2.90 5.78
CA GLU A 51 4.30 -2.75 7.09
C GLU A 51 4.60 -1.42 7.75
N GLU A 52 5.65 -0.72 7.29
CA GLU A 52 6.07 0.55 7.89
C GLU A 52 5.53 1.76 7.16
N ILE A 53 4.87 1.58 6.01
CA ILE A 53 4.31 2.68 5.25
C ILE A 53 3.13 3.26 6.03
N GLU A 54 3.13 4.59 6.22
CA GLU A 54 2.14 5.27 7.03
C GLU A 54 0.72 4.98 6.54
N HIS A 55 0.46 5.08 5.25
CA HIS A 55 -0.85 4.77 4.69
C HIS A 55 -1.31 3.35 5.01
N VAL A 56 -0.40 2.39 4.93
CA VAL A 56 -0.71 1.00 5.25
C VAL A 56 -1.03 0.85 6.73
N ARG A 57 -0.20 1.42 7.59
CA ARG A 57 -0.39 1.34 9.04
C ARG A 57 -1.69 1.99 9.49
N ILE A 58 -1.98 3.18 9.00
CA ILE A 58 -3.18 3.91 9.40
C ILE A 58 -4.42 3.21 8.87
N THR A 59 -4.39 2.77 7.61
CA THR A 59 -5.53 2.07 7.03
C THR A 59 -5.81 0.78 7.79
N LYS A 60 -4.79 0.00 8.08
CA LYS A 60 -4.94 -1.24 8.84
C LYS A 60 -5.52 -0.96 10.22
N SER A 61 -4.97 -0.01 10.93
CA SER A 61 -5.41 0.34 12.28
C SER A 61 -6.86 0.84 12.26
N PHE A 62 -7.22 1.66 11.29
CA PHE A 62 -8.58 2.15 11.16
C PHE A 62 -9.56 1.01 10.92
N LEU A 63 -9.25 0.11 9.99
CA LEU A 63 -10.14 -0.99 9.63
C LEU A 63 -10.31 -2.00 10.77
N GLU A 64 -9.29 -2.16 11.62
CA GLU A 64 -9.40 -3.02 12.78
C GLU A 64 -10.35 -2.45 13.84
N ASN A 65 -10.43 -1.13 13.97
CA ASN A 65 -11.32 -0.49 14.93
C ASN A 65 -11.69 0.92 14.44
N PRO A 66 -12.63 1.00 13.49
CA PRO A 66 -13.04 2.31 12.96
C PRO A 66 -13.62 3.23 14.03
N GLN A 67 -14.33 2.68 15.00
CA GLN A 67 -15.01 3.48 16.02
C GLN A 67 -14.03 4.24 16.91
N ARG A 68 -12.86 3.68 17.15
CA ARG A 68 -11.83 4.35 17.92
C ARG A 68 -11.42 5.67 17.28
N TYR A 69 -11.19 5.65 15.98
CA TYR A 69 -10.81 6.87 15.23
C TYR A 69 -11.98 7.85 15.12
N LEU A 70 -13.16 7.33 14.82
CA LEU A 70 -14.33 8.19 14.63
C LEU A 70 -14.74 8.85 15.94
N ARG A 71 -14.62 8.15 17.05
CA ARG A 71 -14.91 8.73 18.37
C ARG A 71 -14.00 9.92 18.64
N THR A 72 -12.71 9.79 18.39
CA THR A 72 -11.76 10.87 18.60
C THR A 72 -12.03 12.05 17.68
N LEU A 73 -12.35 11.79 16.40
CA LEU A 73 -12.61 12.82 15.42
C LEU A 73 -13.90 13.59 15.69
N PHE A 74 -14.94 12.90 16.17
CA PHE A 74 -16.29 13.48 16.35
C PHE A 74 -16.56 13.92 17.79
N GLU A 75 -15.69 13.64 18.71
CA GLU A 75 -15.80 14.07 20.08
C GLU A 75 -15.42 15.53 20.21
N GLU A 76 -16.27 16.29 20.89
CA GLU A 76 -16.01 17.72 21.10
C GLU A 76 -15.31 18.00 22.41
#